data_bb2187b26f9211c493f3306404987948
#
_entry.id   bb2187b26f9211c493f3306404987948
#
_cell.length_a   1.000
_cell.length_b   1.000
_cell.length_c   1.000
_cell.angle_alpha   90.00
_cell.angle_beta   90.00
_cell.angle_gamma   90.00
#
_symmetry.space_group_name_H-M   'P 1'
#
loop_
_entity.id
_entity.type
_entity.pdbx_description
1 polymer ?
#
loop_
_entity_poly.entity_id
_entity_poly.type
_entity_poly.pdbx_seq_one_letter_code
_entity_poly.pdbx_strand_id
1 'polypeptide(L)'
;MALTSPRPRKLSHTRTAVYLGFEREDGMWDIEAALTDIKTYNLVLSSEEEREAGQPIHGLNIRLTVDDQFIIHDVVTDMAHIPHPECDKAPQGMQSLIGCTLGSGWRKTIDAHVGGIAGCTHLREMLFNMATTAYQTIPSALRFRNQQAGLLDCVPTTPPPHVGKCMSWAFDGPLVQRHYPMFYKKTGENK
;
A
#
# COMPACT_ATOMS: atom_id res chain seq x y z
N MET A 1 15.85 14.43 12.07
CA MET A 1 16.97 15.10 11.37
C MET A 1 16.46 15.70 10.08
N ALA A 2 16.73 16.98 9.81
CA ALA A 2 16.41 17.61 8.53
C ALA A 2 17.41 17.12 7.46
N LEU A 3 16.96 17.09 6.21
CA LEU A 3 17.86 16.84 5.08
C LEU A 3 18.95 17.92 5.03
N THR A 4 20.18 17.54 4.65
CA THR A 4 21.24 18.51 4.40
C THR A 4 20.84 19.47 3.28
N SER A 5 21.34 20.72 3.31
CA SER A 5 21.06 21.71 2.26
C SER A 5 21.48 21.17 0.89
N PRO A 6 20.58 21.16 -0.10
CA PRO A 6 20.90 20.67 -1.43
C PRO A 6 21.75 21.70 -2.20
N ARG A 7 22.41 21.25 -3.26
CA ARG A 7 22.96 22.15 -4.28
C ARG A 7 21.83 22.92 -4.99
N PRO A 8 22.10 24.09 -5.61
CA PRO A 8 21.13 24.81 -6.40
C PRO A 8 20.43 23.88 -7.39
N ARG A 9 19.09 23.88 -7.37
CA ARG A 9 18.29 22.97 -8.19
C ARG A 9 16.93 23.60 -8.54
N LYS A 10 16.33 23.11 -9.61
CA LYS A 10 14.98 23.50 -10.07
C LYS A 10 14.06 22.30 -9.95
N LEU A 11 12.87 22.49 -9.40
CA LEU A 11 11.82 21.47 -9.41
C LEU A 11 11.44 21.17 -10.86
N SER A 12 11.35 19.91 -11.21
CA SER A 12 11.01 19.44 -12.56
C SER A 12 9.76 18.53 -12.58
N HIS A 13 9.54 17.77 -11.49
CA HIS A 13 8.47 16.80 -11.41
C HIS A 13 8.00 16.65 -9.97
N THR A 14 6.70 16.49 -9.78
CA THR A 14 6.10 16.12 -8.51
C THR A 14 5.27 14.86 -8.70
N ARG A 15 5.57 13.81 -7.93
CA ARG A 15 4.70 12.66 -7.76
C ARG A 15 4.14 12.70 -6.35
N THR A 16 2.82 12.70 -6.26
CA THR A 16 2.11 12.60 -4.99
C THR A 16 1.39 11.27 -4.94
N ALA A 17 1.60 10.52 -3.87
CA ALA A 17 0.85 9.30 -3.59
C ALA A 17 0.25 9.40 -2.19
N VAL A 18 -1.06 9.20 -2.08
CA VAL A 18 -1.81 9.24 -0.82
C VAL A 18 -2.45 7.87 -0.62
N TYR A 19 -2.37 7.35 0.61
CA TYR A 19 -2.94 6.07 0.99
C TYR A 19 -3.83 6.26 2.20
N LEU A 20 -5.06 5.76 2.15
CA LEU A 20 -6.06 5.90 3.19
C LEU A 20 -6.64 4.54 3.54
N GLY A 21 -6.97 4.33 4.81
CA GLY A 21 -7.67 3.13 5.28
C GLY A 21 -8.95 3.53 6.00
N PHE A 22 -10.05 2.90 5.63
CA PHE A 22 -11.37 3.17 6.17
C PHE A 22 -11.98 1.90 6.76
N GLU A 23 -12.59 2.02 7.95
CA GLU A 23 -13.48 1.01 8.51
C GLU A 23 -14.89 1.27 7.99
N ARG A 24 -15.55 0.22 7.46
CA ARG A 24 -16.89 0.29 6.92
C ARG A 24 -17.91 -0.19 7.93
N GLU A 25 -19.15 0.28 7.81
CA GLU A 25 -20.26 -0.13 8.68
C GLU A 25 -20.66 -1.60 8.52
N ASP A 26 -20.35 -2.22 7.36
CA ASP A 26 -20.58 -3.63 7.07
C ASP A 26 -19.49 -4.58 7.58
N GLY A 27 -18.49 -4.03 8.31
CA GLY A 27 -17.38 -4.80 8.88
C GLY A 27 -16.23 -5.07 7.93
N MET A 28 -16.29 -4.54 6.70
CA MET A 28 -15.19 -4.58 5.74
C MET A 28 -14.27 -3.37 5.91
N TRP A 29 -13.20 -3.34 5.15
CA TRP A 29 -12.22 -2.26 5.12
C TRP A 29 -12.00 -1.81 3.69
N ASP A 30 -12.03 -0.50 3.45
CA ASP A 30 -11.59 0.07 2.20
C ASP A 30 -10.17 0.63 2.37
N ILE A 31 -9.26 0.15 1.53
CA ILE A 31 -7.91 0.68 1.40
C ILE A 31 -7.86 1.41 0.08
N GLU A 32 -7.65 2.73 0.14
CA GLU A 32 -7.63 3.59 -1.04
C GLU A 32 -6.23 4.12 -1.30
N ALA A 33 -5.92 4.31 -2.57
CA ALA A 33 -4.71 4.99 -3.00
C ALA A 33 -5.01 5.94 -4.15
N ALA A 34 -4.40 7.12 -4.10
CA ALA A 34 -4.43 8.11 -5.17
C ALA A 34 -3.00 8.47 -5.57
N LEU A 35 -2.73 8.56 -6.88
CA LEU A 35 -1.45 8.96 -7.42
C LEU A 35 -1.63 10.07 -8.45
N THR A 36 -0.82 11.12 -8.33
CA THR A 36 -0.78 12.22 -9.30
C THR A 36 0.65 12.54 -9.68
N ASP A 37 0.91 12.67 -10.98
CA ASP A 37 2.18 13.12 -11.55
C ASP A 37 2.01 14.45 -12.27
N ILE A 38 2.84 15.46 -11.93
CA ILE A 38 2.79 16.82 -12.48
C ILE A 38 4.19 17.25 -12.90
N LYS A 39 4.30 17.90 -14.08
CA LYS A 39 5.53 18.56 -14.55
C LYS A 39 5.44 20.08 -14.34
N THR A 40 6.60 20.71 -14.18
CA THR A 40 6.70 22.19 -14.09
C THR A 40 6.93 22.86 -15.44
N TYR A 41 6.78 22.11 -16.53
CA TYR A 41 6.92 22.56 -17.92
C TYR A 41 5.90 21.81 -18.79
N ASN A 42 5.58 22.39 -19.94
CA ASN A 42 4.69 21.76 -20.92
C ASN A 42 5.33 20.47 -21.46
N LEU A 43 4.52 19.45 -21.61
CA LEU A 43 4.93 18.13 -22.10
C LEU A 43 4.02 17.72 -23.25
N VAL A 44 4.62 17.39 -24.40
CA VAL A 44 3.90 16.73 -25.50
C VAL A 44 3.86 15.24 -25.24
N LEU A 45 2.65 14.67 -25.16
CA LEU A 45 2.42 13.25 -24.99
C LEU A 45 2.56 12.51 -26.32
N SER A 46 2.65 11.17 -26.28
CA SER A 46 2.71 10.33 -27.49
C SER A 46 1.46 10.42 -28.37
N SER A 47 0.33 10.89 -27.81
CA SER A 47 -0.90 11.21 -28.54
C SER A 47 -0.85 12.56 -29.26
N GLU A 48 0.30 13.25 -29.25
CA GLU A 48 0.48 14.65 -29.74
C GLU A 48 -0.29 15.68 -28.91
N GLU A 49 -0.99 15.26 -27.85
CA GLU A 49 -1.66 16.15 -26.92
C GLU A 49 -0.63 16.85 -26.04
N GLU A 50 -0.74 18.18 -25.91
CA GLU A 50 0.10 18.95 -25.01
C GLU A 50 -0.54 19.02 -23.61
N ARG A 51 0.24 18.69 -22.59
CA ARG A 51 -0.09 18.93 -21.17
C ARG A 51 0.66 20.14 -20.69
N GLU A 52 -0.10 21.16 -20.29
CA GLU A 52 0.49 22.37 -19.73
C GLU A 52 1.19 22.11 -18.40
N ALA A 53 2.15 22.96 -18.06
CA ALA A 53 2.82 22.95 -16.76
C ALA A 53 1.79 23.02 -15.63
N GLY A 54 1.91 22.13 -14.65
CA GLY A 54 0.99 22.03 -13.52
C GLY A 54 -0.23 21.13 -13.74
N GLN A 55 -0.50 20.69 -14.96
CA GLN A 55 -1.57 19.72 -15.21
C GLN A 55 -1.11 18.28 -14.96
N PRO A 56 -2.02 17.39 -14.49
CA PRO A 56 -1.68 15.99 -14.25
C PRO A 56 -1.38 15.24 -15.56
N ILE A 57 -0.26 14.51 -15.59
CA ILE A 57 0.05 13.50 -16.62
C ILE A 57 -0.59 12.17 -16.23
N HIS A 58 -0.50 11.83 -14.95
CA HIS A 58 -1.20 10.71 -14.35
C HIS A 58 -2.12 11.23 -13.24
N GLY A 59 -3.33 10.70 -13.19
CA GLY A 59 -4.28 10.87 -12.10
C GLY A 59 -5.00 9.55 -11.94
N LEU A 60 -4.56 8.73 -10.99
CA LEU A 60 -4.97 7.34 -10.82
C LEU A 60 -5.51 7.15 -9.42
N ASN A 61 -6.61 6.42 -9.29
CA ASN A 61 -7.19 6.02 -8.03
C ASN A 61 -7.45 4.51 -8.03
N ILE A 62 -7.26 3.88 -6.88
CA ILE A 62 -7.60 2.48 -6.67
C ILE A 62 -8.15 2.30 -5.26
N ARG A 63 -9.21 1.51 -5.11
CA ARG A 63 -9.75 1.04 -3.85
C ARG A 63 -9.77 -0.48 -3.84
N LEU A 64 -9.26 -1.06 -2.76
CA LEU A 64 -9.38 -2.47 -2.43
C LEU A 64 -10.33 -2.58 -1.23
N THR A 65 -11.42 -3.35 -1.36
CA THR A 65 -12.25 -3.74 -0.23
C THR A 65 -11.75 -5.08 0.30
N VAL A 66 -11.39 -5.13 1.58
CA VAL A 66 -10.81 -6.33 2.21
C VAL A 66 -11.52 -6.66 3.53
N ASP A 67 -11.41 -7.92 3.97
CA ASP A 67 -11.86 -8.38 5.28
C ASP A 67 -10.77 -8.31 6.36
N ASP A 68 -11.10 -8.76 7.58
CA ASP A 68 -10.18 -8.84 8.71
C ASP A 68 -9.00 -9.82 8.47
N GLN A 69 -9.11 -10.74 7.51
CA GLN A 69 -8.08 -11.67 7.08
C GLN A 69 -7.27 -11.11 5.89
N PHE A 70 -7.50 -9.86 5.50
CA PHE A 70 -6.83 -9.19 4.38
C PHE A 70 -7.14 -9.81 3.01
N ILE A 71 -8.24 -10.57 2.86
CA ILE A 71 -8.68 -11.10 1.57
C ILE A 71 -9.39 -9.98 0.81
N ILE A 72 -9.05 -9.82 -0.47
CA ILE A 72 -9.65 -8.82 -1.36
C ILE A 72 -11.00 -9.33 -1.85
N HIS A 73 -12.06 -8.56 -1.61
CA HIS A 73 -13.43 -8.86 -2.04
C HIS A 73 -13.88 -8.00 -3.22
N ASP A 74 -13.30 -6.79 -3.36
CA ASP A 74 -13.60 -5.90 -4.47
C ASP A 74 -12.38 -5.04 -4.84
N VAL A 75 -12.30 -4.67 -6.12
CA VAL A 75 -11.28 -3.77 -6.65
C VAL A 75 -11.94 -2.75 -7.57
N VAL A 76 -11.85 -1.48 -7.21
CA VAL A 76 -12.31 -0.36 -8.03
C VAL A 76 -11.10 0.46 -8.45
N THR A 77 -11.01 0.79 -9.74
CA THR A 77 -9.91 1.59 -10.29
C THR A 77 -10.48 2.68 -11.18
N ASP A 78 -9.99 3.90 -10.99
CA ASP A 78 -10.28 5.07 -11.82
C ASP A 78 -8.96 5.67 -12.33
N MET A 79 -8.95 6.06 -13.61
CA MET A 79 -7.78 6.62 -14.29
C MET A 79 -8.18 7.90 -15.03
N ALA A 80 -8.38 8.99 -14.26
CA ALA A 80 -8.86 10.29 -14.77
C ALA A 80 -7.86 10.97 -15.73
N HIS A 81 -6.55 10.76 -15.52
CA HIS A 81 -5.49 11.29 -16.37
C HIS A 81 -4.51 10.18 -16.74
N ILE A 82 -4.37 9.95 -18.04
CA ILE A 82 -3.46 8.95 -18.62
C ILE A 82 -2.64 9.60 -19.76
N PRO A 83 -1.36 9.24 -19.91
CA PRO A 83 -0.50 9.79 -20.96
C PRO A 83 -0.70 9.10 -22.34
N HIS A 84 -1.30 7.89 -22.36
CA HIS A 84 -1.50 7.10 -23.56
C HIS A 84 -2.91 6.51 -23.55
N PRO A 85 -3.65 6.53 -24.68
CA PRO A 85 -5.00 5.97 -24.77
C PRO A 85 -5.06 4.49 -24.36
N GLU A 86 -3.99 3.72 -24.60
CA GLU A 86 -3.91 2.30 -24.29
C GLU A 86 -3.93 2.01 -22.77
N CYS A 87 -3.63 3.01 -21.94
CA CYS A 87 -3.65 2.86 -20.48
C CYS A 87 -5.06 2.61 -19.93
N ASP A 88 -6.12 2.94 -20.67
CA ASP A 88 -7.52 2.71 -20.30
C ASP A 88 -7.86 1.23 -20.08
N LYS A 89 -7.04 0.31 -20.62
CA LYS A 89 -7.18 -1.14 -20.45
C LYS A 89 -6.65 -1.67 -19.12
N ALA A 90 -5.81 -0.91 -18.43
CA ALA A 90 -5.15 -1.37 -17.23
C ALA A 90 -6.11 -1.73 -16.05
N PRO A 91 -7.26 -1.06 -15.85
CA PRO A 91 -8.23 -1.43 -14.81
C PRO A 91 -8.79 -2.84 -14.94
N GLN A 92 -8.92 -3.37 -16.16
CA GLN A 92 -9.50 -4.70 -16.40
C GLN A 92 -8.69 -5.81 -15.71
N GLY A 93 -7.37 -5.72 -15.72
CA GLY A 93 -6.50 -6.69 -15.08
C GLY A 93 -6.61 -6.71 -13.55
N MET A 94 -7.03 -5.59 -12.94
CA MET A 94 -7.11 -5.46 -11.49
C MET A 94 -8.15 -6.37 -10.85
N GLN A 95 -9.21 -6.74 -11.56
CA GLN A 95 -10.26 -7.67 -11.08
C GLN A 95 -9.69 -9.06 -10.74
N SER A 96 -8.58 -9.46 -11.37
CA SER A 96 -7.91 -10.73 -11.07
C SER A 96 -7.34 -10.82 -9.66
N LEU A 97 -7.25 -9.70 -8.94
CA LEU A 97 -6.77 -9.65 -7.56
C LEU A 97 -7.85 -10.03 -6.53
N ILE A 98 -9.12 -10.13 -6.93
CA ILE A 98 -10.21 -10.58 -6.05
C ILE A 98 -9.91 -12.00 -5.58
N GLY A 99 -10.07 -12.26 -4.28
CA GLY A 99 -9.72 -13.52 -3.62
C GLY A 99 -8.26 -13.65 -3.20
N CYS A 100 -7.38 -12.75 -3.66
CA CYS A 100 -5.99 -12.70 -3.19
C CYS A 100 -5.89 -12.08 -1.79
N THR A 101 -4.79 -12.38 -1.07
CA THR A 101 -4.56 -11.87 0.28
C THR A 101 -3.43 -10.84 0.29
N LEU A 102 -3.68 -9.68 0.92
CA LEU A 102 -2.65 -8.67 1.21
C LEU A 102 -1.72 -9.20 2.31
N GLY A 103 -0.69 -9.95 1.95
CA GLY A 103 0.12 -10.62 2.96
C GLY A 103 1.49 -11.05 2.47
N SER A 104 2.00 -12.11 3.09
CA SER A 104 3.26 -12.71 2.68
C SER A 104 3.18 -13.18 1.23
N GLY A 105 4.14 -12.75 0.41
CA GLY A 105 4.14 -13.07 -1.03
C GLY A 105 3.36 -12.08 -1.89
N TRP A 106 2.79 -11.01 -1.33
CA TRP A 106 1.98 -10.02 -2.06
C TRP A 106 2.65 -9.50 -3.34
N ARG A 107 3.96 -9.24 -3.32
CA ARG A 107 4.70 -8.83 -4.53
C ARG A 107 4.62 -9.89 -5.64
N LYS A 108 4.78 -11.18 -5.30
CA LYS A 108 4.67 -12.27 -6.27
C LYS A 108 3.24 -12.40 -6.81
N THR A 109 2.23 -12.19 -5.95
CA THR A 109 0.83 -12.17 -6.36
C THR A 109 0.56 -11.04 -7.35
N ILE A 110 0.99 -9.81 -7.06
CA ILE A 110 0.87 -8.69 -7.99
C ILE A 110 1.55 -9.01 -9.33
N ASP A 111 2.79 -9.52 -9.29
CA ASP A 111 3.53 -9.83 -10.52
C ASP A 111 2.88 -10.95 -11.33
N ALA A 112 2.25 -11.93 -10.68
CA ALA A 112 1.53 -13.02 -11.36
C ALA A 112 0.24 -12.55 -12.05
N HIS A 113 -0.49 -11.59 -11.45
CA HIS A 113 -1.79 -11.14 -11.94
C HIS A 113 -1.72 -9.93 -12.88
N VAL A 114 -0.87 -8.96 -12.54
CA VAL A 114 -0.80 -7.66 -13.24
C VAL A 114 0.65 -7.24 -13.52
N GLY A 115 1.57 -8.20 -13.61
CA GLY A 115 2.98 -7.97 -13.87
C GLY A 115 3.30 -7.68 -15.33
N GLY A 116 4.43 -7.03 -15.60
CA GLY A 116 4.92 -6.76 -16.96
C GLY A 116 3.90 -6.01 -17.80
N ILE A 117 3.63 -6.52 -19.00
CA ILE A 117 2.70 -5.95 -19.98
C ILE A 117 1.22 -6.25 -19.67
N ALA A 118 0.94 -7.08 -18.65
CA ALA A 118 -0.43 -7.41 -18.23
C ALA A 118 -1.07 -6.31 -17.35
N GLY A 119 -0.29 -5.29 -16.93
CA GLY A 119 -0.81 -4.22 -16.07
C GLY A 119 -0.03 -2.92 -16.15
N CYS A 120 -0.55 -1.91 -15.45
CA CYS A 120 0.06 -0.59 -15.35
C CYS A 120 1.12 -0.55 -14.24
N THR A 121 2.32 -0.06 -14.54
CA THR A 121 3.41 0.10 -13.56
C THR A 121 2.98 0.95 -12.36
N HIS A 122 2.24 2.03 -12.59
CA HIS A 122 1.81 2.95 -11.54
C HIS A 122 0.79 2.31 -10.59
N LEU A 123 -0.21 1.59 -11.13
CA LEU A 123 -1.16 0.84 -10.30
C LEU A 123 -0.45 -0.26 -9.48
N ARG A 124 0.53 -0.95 -10.08
CA ARG A 124 1.35 -1.94 -9.36
C ARG A 124 2.13 -1.33 -8.19
N GLU A 125 2.75 -0.17 -8.40
CA GLU A 125 3.46 0.55 -7.32
C GLU A 125 2.52 0.94 -6.18
N MET A 126 1.30 1.39 -6.50
CA MET A 126 0.28 1.70 -5.49
C MET A 126 -0.12 0.45 -4.70
N LEU A 127 -0.38 -0.68 -5.37
CA LEU A 127 -0.72 -1.95 -4.72
C LEU A 127 0.30 -2.41 -3.68
N PHE A 128 1.60 -2.20 -3.92
CA PHE A 128 2.64 -2.56 -2.94
C PHE A 128 2.48 -1.81 -1.62
N ASN A 129 2.18 -0.52 -1.68
CA ASN A 129 2.04 0.31 -0.49
C ASN A 129 0.66 0.16 0.17
N MET A 130 -0.38 -0.20 -0.59
CA MET A 130 -1.72 -0.46 -0.05
C MET A 130 -1.72 -1.61 0.96
N ALA A 131 -0.90 -2.65 0.74
CA ALA A 131 -0.73 -3.71 1.74
C ALA A 131 -0.17 -3.17 3.06
N THR A 132 0.82 -2.28 3.02
CA THR A 132 1.35 -1.64 4.23
C THR A 132 0.27 -0.79 4.92
N THR A 133 -0.53 -0.06 4.15
CA THR A 133 -1.65 0.73 4.69
C THR A 133 -2.67 -0.16 5.38
N ALA A 134 -3.07 -1.29 4.76
CA ALA A 134 -3.97 -2.25 5.37
C ALA A 134 -3.43 -2.78 6.71
N TYR A 135 -2.13 -3.15 6.76
CA TYR A 135 -1.48 -3.60 7.98
C TYR A 135 -1.38 -2.53 9.08
N GLN A 136 -1.34 -1.25 8.72
CA GLN A 136 -1.36 -0.14 9.68
C GLN A 136 -2.79 0.17 10.15
N THR A 137 -3.79 -0.02 9.29
CA THR A 137 -5.19 0.32 9.55
C THR A 137 -5.88 -0.77 10.36
N ILE A 138 -5.98 -1.99 9.82
CA ILE A 138 -6.90 -3.03 10.31
C ILE A 138 -6.55 -3.50 11.74
N PRO A 139 -5.33 -3.98 12.05
CA PRO A 139 -5.03 -4.48 13.38
C PRO A 139 -5.14 -3.40 14.46
N SER A 140 -4.78 -2.16 14.12
CA SER A 140 -4.84 -1.04 15.06
C SER A 140 -6.27 -0.65 15.40
N ALA A 141 -7.16 -0.59 14.40
CA ALA A 141 -8.56 -0.27 14.58
C ALA A 141 -9.31 -1.39 15.33
N LEU A 142 -9.05 -2.66 14.98
CA LEU A 142 -9.60 -3.81 15.69
C LEU A 142 -9.19 -3.81 17.17
N ARG A 143 -7.93 -3.55 17.46
CA ARG A 143 -7.44 -3.45 18.83
C ARG A 143 -8.11 -2.32 19.58
N PHE A 144 -8.20 -1.13 18.98
CA PHE A 144 -8.87 0.03 19.58
C PHE A 144 -10.33 -0.28 19.88
N ARG A 145 -11.07 -0.89 18.94
CA ARG A 145 -12.48 -1.30 19.12
C ARG A 145 -12.63 -2.29 20.29
N ASN A 146 -11.77 -3.30 20.37
CA ASN A 146 -11.79 -4.30 21.44
C ASN A 146 -11.52 -3.66 22.81
N GLN A 147 -10.59 -2.71 22.90
CA GLN A 147 -10.31 -1.95 24.12
C GLN A 147 -11.53 -1.10 24.56
N GLN A 148 -12.20 -0.44 23.62
CA GLN A 148 -13.43 0.32 23.91
C GLN A 148 -14.58 -0.58 24.39
N ALA A 149 -14.66 -1.81 23.89
CA ALA A 149 -15.64 -2.80 24.32
C ALA A 149 -15.27 -3.49 25.64
N GLY A 150 -14.15 -3.11 26.29
CA GLY A 150 -13.66 -3.75 27.52
C GLY A 150 -13.15 -5.17 27.34
N LEU A 151 -12.91 -5.58 26.09
CA LEU A 151 -12.31 -6.88 25.80
C LEU A 151 -10.81 -6.79 26.07
N LEU A 152 -10.33 -7.65 26.97
CA LEU A 152 -8.89 -7.75 27.25
C LEU A 152 -8.14 -8.24 26.01
N ASP A 153 -6.97 -7.67 25.77
CA ASP A 153 -6.04 -8.19 24.77
C ASP A 153 -5.74 -9.66 25.11
N CYS A 154 -6.21 -10.59 24.31
CA CYS A 154 -5.81 -11.97 24.44
C CYS A 154 -4.30 -12.05 24.21
N VAL A 155 -3.58 -12.74 25.08
CA VAL A 155 -2.16 -13.04 24.87
C VAL A 155 -2.05 -13.82 23.56
N PRO A 156 -1.34 -13.31 22.56
CA PRO A 156 -1.27 -13.97 21.27
C PRO A 156 -0.54 -15.32 21.40
N THR A 157 -1.11 -16.36 20.82
CA THR A 157 -0.49 -17.70 20.79
C THR A 157 0.53 -17.86 19.65
N THR A 158 0.48 -16.94 18.67
CA THR A 158 1.42 -16.85 17.54
C THR A 158 1.97 -15.44 17.45
N PRO A 159 3.17 -15.25 16.90
CA PRO A 159 3.72 -13.91 16.71
C PRO A 159 2.78 -13.05 15.89
N PRO A 160 2.47 -11.81 16.34
CA PRO A 160 1.70 -10.87 15.55
C PRO A 160 2.32 -10.62 14.16
N PRO A 161 1.51 -10.30 13.13
CA PRO A 161 1.98 -10.23 11.73
C PRO A 161 3.16 -9.28 11.47
N HIS A 162 3.35 -8.26 12.32
CA HIS A 162 4.45 -7.29 12.19
C HIS A 162 5.77 -7.78 12.80
N VAL A 163 5.74 -8.78 13.70
CA VAL A 163 6.95 -9.32 14.35
C VAL A 163 7.80 -10.06 13.31
N GLY A 164 9.10 -9.76 13.28
CA GLY A 164 10.04 -10.29 12.31
C GLY A 164 9.93 -9.67 10.90
N LYS A 165 9.19 -8.56 10.71
CA LYS A 165 8.97 -7.92 9.39
C LYS A 165 9.75 -6.63 9.17
N CYS A 166 10.30 -6.03 10.21
CA CYS A 166 11.20 -4.90 10.09
C CYS A 166 12.27 -4.93 11.18
N MET A 167 13.29 -4.09 11.04
CA MET A 167 14.42 -4.01 11.97
C MET A 167 13.96 -3.79 13.42
N SER A 168 13.00 -2.89 13.66
CA SER A 168 12.51 -2.57 15.00
C SER A 168 11.78 -3.76 15.66
N TRP A 169 11.10 -4.59 14.87
CA TRP A 169 10.37 -5.77 15.32
C TRP A 169 11.13 -7.08 15.08
N ALA A 170 12.47 -7.03 15.01
CA ALA A 170 13.29 -8.23 14.94
C ALA A 170 13.02 -9.13 16.16
N PHE A 171 12.98 -10.47 15.95
CA PHE A 171 12.69 -11.44 17.03
C PHE A 171 13.67 -11.34 18.20
N ASP A 172 14.90 -10.94 17.97
CA ASP A 172 15.95 -10.69 18.95
C ASP A 172 16.04 -9.22 19.39
N GLY A 173 15.11 -8.40 18.96
CA GLY A 173 15.08 -6.97 19.23
C GLY A 173 14.41 -6.59 20.55
N PRO A 174 14.72 -5.39 21.09
CA PRO A 174 14.22 -4.93 22.39
C PRO A 174 12.70 -4.70 22.41
N LEU A 175 12.07 -4.39 21.26
CA LEU A 175 10.61 -4.25 21.21
C LEU A 175 9.90 -5.59 21.42
N VAL A 176 10.38 -6.65 20.76
CA VAL A 176 9.80 -8.00 20.93
C VAL A 176 10.02 -8.49 22.35
N GLN A 177 11.21 -8.29 22.93
CA GLN A 177 11.50 -8.63 24.31
C GLN A 177 10.54 -7.93 25.30
N ARG A 178 10.20 -6.67 25.05
CA ARG A 178 9.34 -5.85 25.92
C ARG A 178 7.85 -6.17 25.78
N HIS A 179 7.37 -6.29 24.54
CA HIS A 179 5.94 -6.38 24.26
C HIS A 179 5.45 -7.81 24.03
N TYR A 180 6.34 -8.71 23.58
CA TYR A 180 6.04 -10.10 23.25
C TYR A 180 7.16 -11.03 23.74
N PRO A 181 7.47 -11.05 25.06
CA PRO A 181 8.60 -11.81 25.59
C PRO A 181 8.54 -13.31 25.27
N MET A 182 7.31 -13.86 25.07
CA MET A 182 7.11 -15.26 24.70
C MET A 182 7.60 -15.60 23.27
N PHE A 183 7.81 -14.60 22.42
CA PHE A 183 8.32 -14.78 21.07
C PHE A 183 9.76 -14.26 20.90
N TYR A 184 10.34 -13.71 21.97
CA TYR A 184 11.71 -13.22 21.94
C TYR A 184 12.70 -14.38 21.75
N LYS A 185 13.64 -14.22 20.81
CA LYS A 185 14.72 -15.17 20.53
C LYS A 185 16.05 -14.50 20.85
N LYS A 186 16.84 -15.09 21.75
CA LYS A 186 18.20 -14.59 21.98
C LYS A 186 19.06 -14.75 20.73
N THR A 187 19.89 -13.74 20.46
CA THR A 187 20.88 -13.80 19.37
C THR A 187 21.79 -15.01 19.57
N GLY A 188 21.81 -15.95 18.61
CA GLY A 188 22.63 -17.17 18.68
C GLY A 188 21.86 -18.50 18.80
N GLU A 189 20.52 -18.51 18.97
CA GLU A 189 19.69 -19.72 19.05
C GLU A 189 19.07 -20.14 17.71
N ASN A 190 19.53 -19.57 16.58
CA ASN A 190 19.16 -20.06 15.26
C ASN A 190 20.13 -21.18 14.83
N LYS A 191 19.73 -22.43 15.09
CA LYS A 191 20.15 -23.60 14.32
C LYS A 191 18.93 -24.24 13.67
#